data_bd5930d62bdb11314e48f6b50e0d77cc
#
_entry.id   bd5930d62bdb11314e48f6b50e0d77cc
#
_cell.length_a   1.000
_cell.length_b   1.000
_cell.length_c   1.000
_cell.angle_alpha   90.00
_cell.angle_beta   90.00
_cell.angle_gamma   90.00
#
_symmetry.space_group_name_H-M   'P 1'
#
loop_
_entity.id
_entity.type
_entity.pdbx_description
1 polymer ?
#
loop_
_entity_poly.entity_id
_entity_poly.type
_entity_poly.pdbx_seq_one_letter_code
_entity_poly.pdbx_strand_id
1 'polypeptide(L)'
;LGNIRTIQINVMGEVVQPGTYALSSFSTVFHALYRAGGVSDIGSLRNVQLVRNGKNIATIDVYEFIMKGNIQDDIRLQEGDVVIVPAYEVLVKIDGKVKRPMRFEMKKDENLSTLISYAGGFEADAYTRSLRVVRQNGEEYEVNTVKDMDYSIYTMRNGDVVTAEAILN
;
A
#
# COMPACT_ATOMS: atom_id res chain seq x y z
N LEU A 1 25.74 1.63 -31.25
CA LEU A 1 25.01 1.08 -30.09
C LEU A 1 25.87 1.26 -28.87
N GLY A 2 25.43 2.11 -27.95
CA GLY A 2 26.10 2.26 -26.67
C GLY A 2 25.91 1.02 -25.79
N ASN A 3 26.92 0.71 -25.00
CA ASN A 3 26.80 -0.34 -24.01
C ASN A 3 25.84 0.12 -22.90
N ILE A 4 24.96 -0.79 -22.45
CA ILE A 4 24.14 -0.55 -21.27
C ILE A 4 25.08 -0.52 -20.07
N ARG A 5 25.07 0.59 -19.37
CA ARG A 5 25.85 0.70 -18.15
C ARG A 5 25.15 -0.01 -16.99
N THR A 6 25.95 -0.58 -16.12
CA THR A 6 25.49 -1.13 -14.87
C THR A 6 25.74 -0.12 -13.76
N ILE A 7 24.73 0.08 -12.93
CA ILE A 7 24.85 0.92 -11.74
C ILE A 7 24.70 0.06 -10.50
N GLN A 8 25.27 0.52 -9.40
CA GLN A 8 25.06 -0.10 -8.09
C GLN A 8 24.15 0.79 -7.26
N ILE A 9 23.13 0.16 -6.67
CA ILE A 9 22.17 0.81 -5.79
C ILE A 9 22.00 -0.04 -4.53
N ASN A 10 21.47 0.56 -3.50
CA ASN A 10 21.13 -0.14 -2.27
C ASN A 10 19.63 -0.18 -2.08
N VAL A 11 19.12 -1.30 -1.60
CA VAL A 11 17.74 -1.43 -1.16
C VAL A 11 17.75 -1.78 0.31
N MET A 12 17.11 -0.96 1.13
CA MET A 12 17.17 -1.05 2.59
C MET A 12 15.78 -1.05 3.19
N GLY A 13 15.71 -1.51 4.43
CA GLY A 13 14.46 -1.50 5.19
C GLY A 13 13.64 -2.78 5.00
N GLU A 14 12.33 -2.63 4.94
CA GLU A 14 11.39 -3.74 5.00
C GLU A 14 11.13 -4.35 3.61
N VAL A 15 12.16 -4.94 3.05
CA VAL A 15 12.11 -5.72 1.81
C VAL A 15 12.56 -7.15 2.10
N VAL A 16 12.27 -8.06 1.17
CA VAL A 16 12.58 -9.49 1.37
C VAL A 16 14.08 -9.72 1.49
N GLN A 17 14.88 -9.10 0.61
CA GLN A 17 16.34 -9.23 0.61
C GLN A 17 16.99 -7.85 0.51
N PRO A 18 17.20 -7.15 1.65
CA PRO A 18 17.95 -5.91 1.63
C PRO A 18 19.39 -6.14 1.16
N GLY A 19 19.97 -5.18 0.49
CA GLY A 19 21.35 -5.28 0.05
C GLY A 19 21.72 -4.34 -1.08
N THR A 20 22.91 -4.54 -1.60
CA THR A 20 23.44 -3.82 -2.74
C THR A 20 23.21 -4.64 -4.01
N TYR A 21 22.69 -3.97 -5.04
CA TYR A 21 22.35 -4.63 -6.30
C TYR A 21 22.98 -3.90 -7.47
N ALA A 22 23.45 -4.68 -8.43
CA ALA A 22 23.90 -4.18 -9.72
C ALA A 22 22.70 -4.25 -10.69
N LEU A 23 22.31 -3.11 -11.23
CA LEU A 23 21.18 -2.99 -12.14
C LEU A 23 21.60 -2.24 -13.40
N SER A 24 20.84 -2.41 -14.47
CA SER A 24 20.98 -1.57 -15.67
C SER A 24 20.76 -0.10 -15.31
N SER A 25 21.49 0.79 -15.97
CA SER A 25 21.33 2.24 -15.79
C SER A 25 19.95 2.75 -16.25
N PHE A 26 19.16 1.91 -16.93
CA PHE A 26 17.77 2.21 -17.29
C PHE A 26 16.76 1.76 -16.25
N SER A 27 17.22 1.14 -15.17
CA SER A 27 16.32 0.61 -14.14
C SER A 27 15.67 1.72 -13.33
N THR A 28 14.48 1.41 -12.84
CA THR A 28 13.66 2.32 -12.03
C THR A 28 13.53 1.78 -10.60
N VAL A 29 12.85 2.53 -9.74
CA VAL A 29 12.60 2.12 -8.35
C VAL A 29 11.86 0.78 -8.30
N PHE A 30 10.89 0.55 -9.20
CA PHE A 30 10.14 -0.72 -9.23
C PHE A 30 11.07 -1.89 -9.56
N HIS A 31 12.02 -1.71 -10.48
CA HIS A 31 13.01 -2.75 -10.78
C HIS A 31 13.85 -3.11 -9.55
N ALA A 32 14.24 -2.10 -8.77
CA ALA A 32 15.00 -2.32 -7.55
C ALA A 32 14.21 -3.10 -6.51
N LEU A 33 12.95 -2.75 -6.31
CA LEU A 33 12.05 -3.46 -5.39
C LEU A 33 11.87 -4.91 -5.84
N TYR A 34 11.63 -5.13 -7.12
CA TYR A 34 11.49 -6.47 -7.67
C TYR A 34 12.76 -7.29 -7.44
N ARG A 35 13.93 -6.70 -7.69
CA ARG A 35 15.22 -7.40 -7.52
C ARG A 35 15.47 -7.78 -6.06
N ALA A 36 14.99 -6.98 -5.12
CA ALA A 36 15.10 -7.25 -3.68
C ALA A 36 14.02 -8.24 -3.18
N GLY A 37 13.26 -8.84 -4.08
CA GLY A 37 12.22 -9.80 -3.75
C GLY A 37 10.88 -9.20 -3.33
N GLY A 38 10.72 -7.89 -3.51
CA GLY A 38 9.51 -7.17 -3.13
C GLY A 38 9.54 -6.66 -1.70
N VAL A 39 8.48 -6.00 -1.31
CA VAL A 39 8.29 -5.45 0.04
C VAL A 39 7.88 -6.59 0.98
N SER A 40 8.45 -6.61 2.19
CA SER A 40 8.10 -7.62 3.19
C SER A 40 6.71 -7.40 3.77
N ASP A 41 6.23 -8.35 4.59
CA ASP A 41 4.89 -8.32 5.17
C ASP A 41 4.62 -7.07 6.01
N ILE A 42 5.66 -6.48 6.60
CA ILE A 42 5.52 -5.27 7.41
C ILE A 42 5.95 -4.01 6.67
N GLY A 43 6.37 -4.13 5.43
CA GLY A 43 6.84 -2.99 4.64
C GLY A 43 5.73 -2.15 4.07
N SER A 44 6.02 -0.86 3.92
CA SER A 44 5.10 0.08 3.31
C SER A 44 5.21 0.06 1.80
N LEU A 45 4.08 -0.11 1.12
CA LEU A 45 3.97 0.10 -0.32
C LEU A 45 3.64 1.55 -0.67
N ARG A 46 3.30 2.36 0.32
CA ARG A 46 2.80 3.72 0.10
C ARG A 46 3.82 4.80 0.44
N ASN A 47 4.97 4.40 1.02
CA ASN A 47 5.99 5.33 1.46
C ASN A 47 7.39 4.84 1.08
N VAL A 48 7.56 4.37 -0.15
CA VAL A 48 8.86 3.96 -0.66
C VAL A 48 9.68 5.21 -0.96
N GLN A 49 10.86 5.33 -0.36
CA GLN A 49 11.69 6.52 -0.45
C GLN A 49 12.87 6.27 -1.37
N LEU A 50 13.17 7.25 -2.22
CA LEU A 50 14.38 7.29 -3.03
C LEU A 50 15.32 8.36 -2.48
N VAL A 51 16.44 7.91 -1.96
CA VAL A 51 17.46 8.80 -1.35
C VAL A 51 18.66 8.88 -2.29
N ARG A 52 19.06 10.09 -2.63
CA ARG A 52 20.19 10.39 -3.50
C ARG A 52 21.07 11.45 -2.85
N ASN A 53 22.34 11.14 -2.71
CA ASN A 53 23.30 12.04 -2.05
C ASN A 53 22.82 12.48 -0.66
N GLY A 54 22.25 11.54 0.11
CA GLY A 54 21.79 11.78 1.46
C GLY A 54 20.47 12.53 1.58
N LYS A 55 19.79 12.80 0.46
CA LYS A 55 18.52 13.53 0.45
C LYS A 55 17.40 12.65 -0.10
N ASN A 56 16.24 12.71 0.55
CA ASN A 56 15.03 12.07 0.00
C ASN A 56 14.53 12.90 -1.17
N ILE A 57 14.74 12.41 -2.39
CA ILE A 57 14.34 13.11 -3.61
C ILE A 57 12.94 12.73 -4.09
N ALA A 58 12.39 11.63 -3.61
CA ALA A 58 11.05 11.21 -3.98
C ALA A 58 10.50 10.22 -2.96
N THR A 59 9.19 10.29 -2.76
CA THR A 59 8.42 9.29 -2.04
C THR A 59 7.43 8.69 -3.02
N ILE A 60 7.49 7.36 -3.19
CA ILE A 60 6.70 6.65 -4.20
C ILE A 60 5.59 5.88 -3.49
N ASP A 61 4.37 6.08 -3.97
CA ASP A 61 3.19 5.33 -3.55
C ASP A 61 2.87 4.28 -4.62
N VAL A 62 3.19 3.03 -4.33
CA VAL A 62 2.99 1.92 -5.29
C VAL A 62 1.50 1.72 -5.58
N TYR A 63 0.60 2.10 -4.66
CA TYR A 63 -0.85 2.01 -4.90
C TYR A 63 -1.31 2.92 -6.04
N GLU A 64 -0.64 4.04 -6.28
CA GLU A 64 -0.94 4.88 -7.45
C GLU A 64 -0.80 4.09 -8.75
N PHE A 65 0.21 3.22 -8.83
CA PHE A 65 0.38 2.34 -9.98
C PHE A 65 -0.64 1.19 -9.96
N ILE A 66 -0.74 0.47 -8.84
CA ILE A 66 -1.58 -0.75 -8.74
C ILE A 66 -3.06 -0.40 -8.88
N MET A 67 -3.53 0.67 -8.24
CA MET A 67 -4.96 0.99 -8.17
C MET A 67 -5.40 1.93 -9.29
N LYS A 68 -4.50 2.78 -9.79
CA LYS A 68 -4.84 3.83 -10.76
C LYS A 68 -4.08 3.74 -12.08
N GLY A 69 -3.12 2.81 -12.20
CA GLY A 69 -2.30 2.68 -13.39
C GLY A 69 -1.32 3.84 -13.61
N ASN A 70 -1.06 4.65 -12.60
CA ASN A 70 -0.19 5.82 -12.70
C ASN A 70 1.26 5.41 -12.46
N ILE A 71 2.12 5.49 -13.50
CA ILE A 71 3.54 5.12 -13.42
C ILE A 71 4.46 6.33 -13.40
N GLN A 72 3.94 7.55 -13.29
CA GLN A 72 4.74 8.77 -13.38
C GLN A 72 5.76 8.91 -12.24
N ASP A 73 5.49 8.28 -11.10
CA ASP A 73 6.39 8.31 -9.94
C ASP A 73 7.43 7.19 -9.96
N ASP A 74 7.44 6.34 -10.99
CA ASP A 74 8.46 5.31 -11.13
C ASP A 74 9.73 5.91 -11.70
N ILE A 75 10.62 6.33 -10.83
CA ILE A 75 11.77 7.17 -11.14
C ILE A 75 12.98 6.30 -11.51
N ARG A 76 13.69 6.74 -12.54
CA ARG A 76 14.95 6.12 -12.97
C ARG A 76 16.03 6.30 -11.91
N LEU A 77 16.74 5.22 -11.64
CA LEU A 77 17.80 5.16 -10.65
C LEU A 77 19.13 5.71 -11.21
N GLN A 78 19.98 6.15 -10.30
CA GLN A 78 21.36 6.58 -10.57
C GLN A 78 22.31 5.84 -9.66
N GLU A 79 23.58 5.80 -10.04
CA GLU A 79 24.65 5.20 -9.25
C GLU A 79 24.63 5.73 -7.81
N GLY A 80 24.65 4.82 -6.86
CA GLY A 80 24.68 5.15 -5.44
C GLY A 80 23.32 5.48 -4.83
N ASP A 81 22.23 5.40 -5.59
CA ASP A 81 20.89 5.62 -5.05
C ASP A 81 20.57 4.59 -3.97
N VAL A 82 19.77 5.00 -3.01
CA VAL A 82 19.25 4.15 -1.95
C VAL A 82 17.72 4.15 -2.01
N VAL A 83 17.14 2.97 -2.14
CA VAL A 83 15.69 2.78 -2.04
C VAL A 83 15.40 2.27 -0.63
N ILE A 84 14.60 3.01 0.12
CA ILE A 84 14.30 2.69 1.52
C ILE A 84 12.81 2.43 1.66
N VAL A 85 12.49 1.27 2.24
CA VAL A 85 11.11 0.87 2.51
C VAL A 85 10.91 0.85 4.03
N PRO A 86 10.19 1.82 4.60
CA PRO A 86 9.85 1.77 6.02
C PRO A 86 8.74 0.77 6.31
N ALA A 87 8.46 0.53 7.58
CA ALA A 87 7.30 -0.23 7.98
C ALA A 87 6.01 0.56 7.69
N TYR A 88 4.90 -0.15 7.42
CA TYR A 88 3.60 0.50 7.27
C TYR A 88 3.14 1.14 8.57
N GLU A 89 2.29 2.16 8.49
CA GLU A 89 1.69 2.80 9.66
C GLU A 89 0.25 2.34 9.90
N VAL A 90 -0.55 2.26 8.84
CA VAL A 90 -1.98 1.88 8.93
C VAL A 90 -2.23 0.71 8.00
N LEU A 91 -2.54 -0.43 8.59
CA LEU A 91 -2.95 -1.62 7.85
C LEU A 91 -4.34 -2.03 8.33
N VAL A 92 -5.27 -2.21 7.40
CA VAL A 92 -6.65 -2.58 7.69
C VAL A 92 -7.01 -3.84 6.92
N LYS A 93 -7.99 -4.57 7.44
CA LYS A 93 -8.53 -5.76 6.77
C LYS A 93 -9.96 -5.47 6.35
N ILE A 94 -10.30 -5.89 5.14
CA ILE A 94 -11.69 -5.92 4.69
C ILE A 94 -12.02 -7.33 4.21
N ASP A 95 -13.13 -7.87 4.67
CA ASP A 95 -13.60 -9.19 4.29
C ASP A 95 -15.10 -9.22 4.01
N GLY A 96 -15.61 -10.41 3.69
CA GLY A 96 -17.00 -10.59 3.34
C GLY A 96 -17.28 -10.30 1.86
N LYS A 97 -18.36 -9.60 1.60
CA LYS A 97 -18.92 -9.44 0.25
C LYS A 97 -18.34 -8.25 -0.52
N VAL A 98 -17.02 -8.23 -0.63
CA VAL A 98 -16.28 -7.31 -1.52
C VAL A 98 -15.52 -8.13 -2.56
N LYS A 99 -15.13 -7.49 -3.65
CA LYS A 99 -14.47 -8.21 -4.75
C LYS A 99 -13.06 -8.68 -4.41
N ARG A 100 -12.32 -7.92 -3.61
CA ARG A 100 -10.96 -8.27 -3.16
C ARG A 100 -10.88 -8.20 -1.64
N PRO A 101 -11.32 -9.25 -0.93
CA PRO A 101 -11.18 -9.29 0.53
C PRO A 101 -9.72 -9.56 0.88
N MET A 102 -9.07 -8.59 1.50
CA MET A 102 -7.67 -8.68 1.88
C MET A 102 -7.29 -7.52 2.80
N ARG A 103 -6.01 -7.47 3.17
CA ARG A 103 -5.46 -6.33 3.89
C ARG A 103 -4.98 -5.26 2.92
N PHE A 104 -5.23 -4.00 3.28
CA PHE A 104 -4.77 -2.84 2.52
C PHE A 104 -4.05 -1.87 3.44
N GLU A 105 -2.98 -1.28 2.91
CA GLU A 105 -2.29 -0.19 3.59
C GLU A 105 -3.03 1.11 3.29
N MET A 106 -3.39 1.85 4.34
CA MET A 106 -4.10 3.12 4.22
C MET A 106 -3.19 4.26 4.63
N LYS A 107 -3.40 5.42 4.05
CA LYS A 107 -2.84 6.67 4.56
C LYS A 107 -3.71 7.18 5.70
N LYS A 108 -3.11 8.00 6.58
CA LYS A 108 -3.79 8.46 7.81
C LYS A 108 -5.08 9.22 7.57
N ASP A 109 -5.23 9.84 6.40
CA ASP A 109 -6.41 10.63 6.03
C ASP A 109 -7.41 9.86 5.18
N GLU A 110 -7.13 8.62 4.83
CA GLU A 110 -8.01 7.82 3.99
C GLU A 110 -9.16 7.23 4.79
N ASN A 111 -10.30 7.07 4.12
CA ASN A 111 -11.56 6.71 4.75
C ASN A 111 -12.10 5.39 4.23
N LEU A 112 -13.24 4.97 4.78
CA LEU A 112 -13.89 3.71 4.45
C LEU A 112 -14.30 3.64 2.97
N SER A 113 -14.73 4.74 2.39
CA SER A 113 -15.06 4.79 0.96
C SER A 113 -13.84 4.46 0.10
N THR A 114 -12.67 4.97 0.47
CA THR A 114 -11.40 4.65 -0.20
C THR A 114 -11.07 3.17 -0.08
N LEU A 115 -11.25 2.61 1.11
CA LEU A 115 -11.00 1.18 1.33
C LEU A 115 -11.90 0.30 0.46
N ILE A 116 -13.19 0.64 0.36
CA ILE A 116 -14.14 -0.07 -0.51
C ILE A 116 -13.65 -0.02 -1.96
N SER A 117 -13.18 1.13 -2.40
CA SER A 117 -12.60 1.31 -3.73
C SER A 117 -11.39 0.39 -3.95
N TYR A 118 -10.49 0.31 -2.99
CA TYR A 118 -9.31 -0.58 -3.08
C TYR A 118 -9.74 -2.06 -3.14
N ALA A 119 -10.80 -2.42 -2.43
CA ALA A 119 -11.36 -3.77 -2.46
C ALA A 119 -12.14 -4.08 -3.75
N GLY A 120 -12.22 -3.14 -4.69
CA GLY A 120 -12.88 -3.31 -5.98
C GLY A 120 -14.40 -3.14 -5.93
N GLY A 121 -14.94 -2.62 -4.83
CA GLY A 121 -16.36 -2.46 -4.62
C GLY A 121 -17.01 -3.73 -4.08
N PHE A 122 -18.32 -3.69 -3.99
CA PHE A 122 -19.12 -4.77 -3.41
C PHE A 122 -19.43 -5.88 -4.42
N GLU A 123 -19.58 -7.09 -3.90
CA GLU A 123 -20.22 -8.18 -4.62
C GLU A 123 -21.70 -7.88 -4.84
N ALA A 124 -22.31 -8.55 -5.84
CA ALA A 124 -23.72 -8.28 -6.21
C ALA A 124 -24.70 -8.54 -5.08
N ASP A 125 -24.42 -9.51 -4.21
CA ASP A 125 -25.29 -9.89 -3.09
C ASP A 125 -24.89 -9.24 -1.77
N ALA A 126 -24.05 -8.21 -1.81
CA ALA A 126 -23.62 -7.50 -0.61
C ALA A 126 -24.72 -6.57 -0.09
N TYR A 127 -24.82 -6.50 1.24
CA TYR A 127 -25.61 -5.46 1.88
C TYR A 127 -24.76 -4.18 1.92
N THR A 128 -25.13 -3.19 1.10
CA THR A 128 -24.28 -2.01 0.86
C THR A 128 -24.62 -0.80 1.74
N ARG A 129 -25.69 -0.89 2.53
CA ARG A 129 -26.17 0.25 3.33
C ARG A 129 -25.38 0.48 4.61
N SER A 130 -24.66 -0.53 5.09
CA SER A 130 -23.78 -0.40 6.24
C SER A 130 -22.68 -1.44 6.18
N LEU A 131 -21.59 -1.12 6.88
CA LEU A 131 -20.45 -2.02 7.11
C LEU A 131 -20.22 -2.13 8.60
N ARG A 132 -19.78 -3.30 9.04
CA ARG A 132 -19.35 -3.51 10.41
C ARG A 132 -17.84 -3.27 10.48
N VAL A 133 -17.42 -2.43 11.41
CA VAL A 133 -16.00 -2.15 11.69
C VAL A 133 -15.69 -2.54 13.11
N VAL A 134 -14.74 -3.46 13.27
CA VAL A 134 -14.19 -3.81 14.59
C VAL A 134 -12.89 -3.06 14.74
N ARG A 135 -12.82 -2.22 15.74
CA ARG A 135 -11.69 -1.32 16.00
C ARG A 135 -11.13 -1.58 17.39
N GLN A 136 -9.81 -1.69 17.47
CA GLN A 136 -9.14 -1.78 18.77
C GLN A 136 -9.04 -0.39 19.37
N ASN A 137 -9.48 -0.27 20.64
CA ASN A 137 -9.43 0.97 21.40
C ASN A 137 -8.81 0.66 22.77
N GLY A 138 -7.49 0.85 22.87
CA GLY A 138 -6.75 0.46 24.06
C GLY A 138 -6.74 -1.06 24.22
N GLU A 139 -7.25 -1.54 25.35
CA GLU A 139 -7.35 -2.98 25.63
C GLU A 139 -8.69 -3.58 25.22
N GLU A 140 -9.58 -2.77 24.65
CA GLU A 140 -10.93 -3.18 24.28
C GLU A 140 -11.14 -3.06 22.77
N TYR A 141 -12.15 -3.78 22.29
CA TYR A 141 -12.61 -3.64 20.92
C TYR A 141 -13.94 -2.90 20.89
N GLU A 142 -14.07 -1.97 19.94
CA GLU A 142 -15.33 -1.35 19.59
C GLU A 142 -15.89 -2.04 18.35
N VAL A 143 -17.21 -2.23 18.32
CA VAL A 143 -17.92 -2.67 17.12
C VAL A 143 -18.79 -1.52 16.64
N ASN A 144 -18.48 -0.98 15.48
CA ASN A 144 -19.22 0.12 14.90
C ASN A 144 -19.97 -0.36 13.65
N THR A 145 -21.23 0.01 13.55
CA THR A 145 -21.99 -0.11 12.30
C THR A 145 -21.94 1.23 11.60
N VAL A 146 -21.22 1.30 10.50
CA VAL A 146 -21.06 2.53 9.73
C VAL A 146 -22.03 2.52 8.58
N LYS A 147 -22.88 3.54 8.50
CA LYS A 147 -23.87 3.68 7.42
C LYS A 147 -23.23 4.25 6.17
N ASP A 148 -23.82 3.94 5.02
CA ASP A 148 -23.30 4.35 3.72
C ASP A 148 -23.10 5.86 3.59
N MET A 149 -23.98 6.66 4.19
CA MET A 149 -23.84 8.12 4.21
C MET A 149 -22.56 8.60 4.92
N ASP A 150 -21.95 7.75 5.75
CA ASP A 150 -20.79 8.08 6.55
C ASP A 150 -19.49 7.44 6.02
N TYR A 151 -19.54 6.65 4.95
CA TYR A 151 -18.34 5.99 4.43
C TYR A 151 -17.22 6.97 4.08
N SER A 152 -17.57 8.12 3.52
CA SER A 152 -16.58 9.12 3.08
C SER A 152 -16.00 9.95 4.21
N ILE A 153 -16.57 9.86 5.41
CA ILE A 153 -16.08 10.61 6.57
C ILE A 153 -15.53 9.72 7.69
N TYR A 154 -15.64 8.40 7.52
CA TYR A 154 -15.14 7.45 8.52
C TYR A 154 -13.68 7.13 8.22
N THR A 155 -12.77 7.77 8.95
CA THR A 155 -11.33 7.59 8.77
C THR A 155 -10.89 6.22 9.29
N MET A 156 -10.10 5.49 8.49
CA MET A 156 -9.58 4.19 8.87
C MET A 156 -8.43 4.33 9.85
N ARG A 157 -8.30 3.37 10.75
CA ARG A 157 -7.21 3.30 11.73
C ARG A 157 -6.52 1.95 11.66
N ASN A 158 -5.25 1.94 12.06
CA ASN A 158 -4.46 0.71 12.05
C ASN A 158 -5.15 -0.39 12.85
N GLY A 159 -5.23 -1.57 12.24
CA GLY A 159 -5.85 -2.75 12.86
C GLY A 159 -7.35 -2.87 12.66
N ASP A 160 -8.00 -1.92 12.02
CA ASP A 160 -9.44 -2.02 11.74
C ASP A 160 -9.74 -3.27 10.91
N VAL A 161 -10.84 -3.93 11.26
CA VAL A 161 -11.38 -5.05 10.48
C VAL A 161 -12.78 -4.69 10.02
N VAL A 162 -12.96 -4.62 8.72
CA VAL A 162 -14.22 -4.24 8.08
C VAL A 162 -14.85 -5.48 7.47
N THR A 163 -16.13 -5.68 7.72
CA THR A 163 -16.90 -6.81 7.14
C THR A 163 -18.09 -6.29 6.37
N ALA A 164 -18.20 -6.71 5.10
CA ALA A 164 -19.37 -6.51 4.27
C ALA A 164 -20.22 -7.77 4.29
N GLU A 165 -21.44 -7.65 4.77
CA GLU A 165 -22.33 -8.78 4.93
C GLU A 165 -23.18 -9.02 3.68
N ALA A 166 -23.71 -10.23 3.56
CA ALA A 166 -24.64 -10.57 2.48
C ALA A 166 -26.02 -10.01 2.78
N ILE A 167 -26.79 -9.76 1.73
CA ILE A 167 -28.22 -9.48 1.84
C ILE A 167 -28.90 -10.70 2.45
N LEU A 168 -29.72 -10.49 3.48
CA LEU A 168 -30.51 -11.55 4.11
C LEU A 168 -31.77 -11.80 3.30
N ASN A 169 -32.09 -13.07 3.15
CA ASN A 169 -33.36 -13.51 2.54
C ASN A 169 -34.50 -13.50 3.57
#